data_cae2e90a31f1a8016544ae65a9e52bd4
#
_entry.id   cae2e90a31f1a8016544ae65a9e52bd4
#
_cell.length_a   1.000
_cell.length_b   1.000
_cell.length_c   1.000
_cell.angle_alpha   90.00
_cell.angle_beta   90.00
_cell.angle_gamma   90.00
#
_symmetry.space_group_name_H-M   'P 1'
#
loop_
_entity.id
_entity.type
_entity.pdbx_description
1 polymer ?
#
loop_
_entity_poly.entity_id
_entity_poly.type
_entity_poly.pdbx_seq_one_letter_code
_entity_poly.pdbx_strand_id
1 'polypeptide(L)'
;MDVGPQTVRDNMSKKFHEEHRQIQAIADRFRNTGIDTTALLIQGVTVDTILAEATKLEADMIVIGTHGHGAMYRLLVGSVSEGVLHKSRCPIFVIPTHERD
;
A
#
# COMPACT_ATOMS: atom_id res chain seq x y z
N MET A 1 0.32 -21.36 -26.28
CA MET A 1 0.49 -20.01 -25.74
C MET A 1 1.89 -19.88 -25.17
N ASP A 2 2.62 -18.97 -25.68
CA ASP A 2 4.00 -18.78 -25.22
C ASP A 2 4.03 -17.73 -24.10
N VAL A 3 4.48 -18.14 -22.93
CA VAL A 3 4.63 -17.24 -21.78
C VAL A 3 6.10 -17.09 -21.48
N GLY A 4 6.82 -16.50 -22.43
CA GLY A 4 8.24 -16.27 -22.25
C GLY A 4 8.55 -15.19 -21.24
N PRO A 5 9.81 -15.10 -20.78
CA PRO A 5 10.23 -14.07 -19.82
C PRO A 5 9.92 -12.65 -20.26
N GLN A 6 9.96 -12.38 -21.57
CA GLN A 6 9.65 -11.05 -22.08
C GLN A 6 8.19 -10.69 -21.85
N THR A 7 7.27 -11.64 -22.11
CA THR A 7 5.83 -11.42 -21.91
C THR A 7 5.53 -11.17 -20.44
N VAL A 8 6.16 -11.92 -19.54
CA VAL A 8 5.97 -11.74 -18.10
C VAL A 8 6.43 -10.35 -17.68
N ARG A 9 7.59 -9.91 -18.14
CA ARG A 9 8.12 -8.58 -17.81
C ARG A 9 7.22 -7.47 -18.32
N ASP A 10 6.70 -7.61 -19.55
CA ASP A 10 5.80 -6.61 -20.12
C ASP A 10 4.51 -6.50 -19.32
N ASN A 11 3.96 -7.63 -18.87
CA ASN A 11 2.73 -7.64 -18.07
C ASN A 11 2.96 -7.02 -16.70
N MET A 12 4.08 -7.30 -16.07
CA MET A 12 4.43 -6.71 -14.77
C MET A 12 4.64 -5.20 -14.89
N SER A 13 5.27 -4.76 -15.95
CA SER A 13 5.48 -3.33 -16.19
C SER A 13 4.16 -2.59 -16.38
N LYS A 14 3.23 -3.18 -17.14
CA LYS A 14 1.90 -2.59 -17.33
C LYS A 14 1.12 -2.51 -16.04
N LYS A 15 1.18 -3.55 -15.21
CA LYS A 15 0.51 -3.57 -13.92
C LYS A 15 1.08 -2.49 -12.99
N PHE A 16 2.38 -2.35 -12.96
CA PHE A 16 3.04 -1.33 -12.16
C PHE A 16 2.62 0.07 -12.58
N HIS A 17 2.59 0.34 -13.88
CA HIS A 17 2.16 1.64 -14.39
C HIS A 17 0.70 1.93 -14.06
N GLU A 18 -0.15 0.92 -14.14
CA GLU A 18 -1.57 1.07 -13.81
C GLU A 18 -1.75 1.39 -12.33
N GLU A 19 -1.08 0.66 -11.46
CA GLU A 19 -1.14 0.91 -10.02
C GLU A 19 -0.60 2.30 -9.67
N HIS A 20 0.48 2.71 -10.32
CA HIS A 20 1.05 4.03 -10.10
C HIS A 20 0.07 5.13 -10.51
N ARG A 21 -0.61 4.94 -11.64
CA ARG A 21 -1.62 5.90 -12.11
C ARG A 21 -2.77 6.01 -11.13
N GLN A 22 -3.23 4.88 -10.57
CA GLN A 22 -4.31 4.88 -9.58
C GLN A 22 -3.91 5.63 -8.32
N ILE A 23 -2.71 5.43 -7.84
CA ILE A 23 -2.20 6.15 -6.66
C ILE A 23 -2.07 7.63 -6.94
N GLN A 24 -1.61 8.01 -8.12
CA GLN A 24 -1.50 9.42 -8.49
C GLN A 24 -2.87 10.09 -8.52
N ALA A 25 -3.90 9.39 -9.02
CA ALA A 25 -5.25 9.93 -9.03
C ALA A 25 -5.77 10.18 -7.62
N ILE A 26 -5.50 9.26 -6.70
CA ILE A 26 -5.88 9.43 -5.30
C ILE A 26 -5.13 10.63 -4.69
N ALA A 27 -3.84 10.73 -4.93
CA ALA A 27 -3.05 11.85 -4.44
C ALA A 27 -3.58 13.19 -4.95
N ASP A 28 -3.97 13.25 -6.21
CA ASP A 28 -4.53 14.47 -6.79
C ASP A 28 -5.83 14.90 -6.10
N ARG A 29 -6.65 13.94 -5.70
CA ARG A 29 -7.88 14.25 -4.96
C ARG A 29 -7.56 14.93 -3.63
N PHE A 30 -6.54 14.46 -2.92
CA PHE A 30 -6.12 15.10 -1.68
C PHE A 30 -5.49 16.46 -1.92
N ARG A 31 -4.65 16.58 -2.95
CA ARG A 31 -4.03 17.88 -3.30
C ARG A 31 -5.09 18.93 -3.62
N ASN A 32 -6.16 18.51 -4.29
CA ASN A 32 -7.25 19.41 -4.65
C ASN A 32 -8.00 19.95 -3.42
N THR A 33 -7.88 19.30 -2.29
CA THR A 33 -8.45 19.78 -1.03
C THR A 33 -7.45 20.58 -0.19
N GLY A 34 -6.26 20.84 -0.74
CA GLY A 34 -5.25 21.63 -0.04
C GLY A 34 -4.27 20.82 0.80
N ILE A 35 -4.30 19.49 0.69
CA ILE A 35 -3.39 18.61 1.44
C ILE A 35 -2.15 18.34 0.59
N ASP A 36 -0.98 18.64 1.15
CA ASP A 36 0.29 18.32 0.50
C ASP A 36 0.45 16.79 0.49
N THR A 37 0.47 16.21 -0.70
CA THR A 37 0.40 14.76 -0.85
C THR A 37 1.42 14.27 -1.88
N THR A 38 2.12 13.21 -1.54
CA THR A 38 3.06 12.54 -2.44
C THR A 38 2.63 11.09 -2.62
N ALA A 39 2.51 10.65 -3.86
CA ALA A 39 2.18 9.26 -4.17
C ALA A 39 3.48 8.49 -4.41
N LEU A 40 3.63 7.38 -3.71
CA LEU A 40 4.80 6.51 -3.85
C LEU A 40 4.35 5.08 -4.09
N LEU A 41 4.89 4.45 -5.12
CA LEU A 41 4.69 3.03 -5.36
C LEU A 41 6.07 2.38 -5.32
N ILE A 42 6.32 1.62 -4.28
CA ILE A 42 7.65 1.10 -4.00
C ILE A 42 7.59 -0.42 -3.92
N GLN A 43 8.51 -1.08 -4.60
CA GLN A 43 8.66 -2.53 -4.52
C GLN A 43 9.64 -2.88 -3.41
N GLY A 44 9.35 -3.98 -2.73
CA GLY A 44 10.22 -4.45 -1.66
C GLY A 44 9.50 -5.38 -0.70
N VAL A 45 10.18 -5.76 0.36
CA VAL A 45 9.57 -6.51 1.46
C VAL A 45 8.62 -5.56 2.19
N THR A 46 7.33 -5.87 2.14
CA THR A 46 6.28 -4.89 2.43
C THR A 46 6.39 -4.22 3.79
N VAL A 47 6.52 -4.99 4.86
CA VAL A 47 6.60 -4.41 6.22
C VAL A 47 7.85 -3.53 6.35
N ASP A 48 8.99 -4.06 5.94
CA ASP A 48 10.25 -3.35 6.07
C ASP A 48 10.26 -2.08 5.22
N THR A 49 9.67 -2.14 4.03
CA THR A 49 9.60 -0.99 3.12
C THR A 49 8.71 0.11 3.71
N ILE A 50 7.55 -0.25 4.26
CA ILE A 50 6.66 0.72 4.89
C ILE A 50 7.37 1.43 6.05
N LEU A 51 8.04 0.66 6.90
CA LEU A 51 8.71 1.23 8.07
C LEU A 51 9.91 2.10 7.67
N ALA A 52 10.66 1.67 6.66
CA ALA A 52 11.78 2.46 6.16
C ALA A 52 11.30 3.78 5.56
N GLU A 53 10.23 3.76 4.79
CA GLU A 53 9.69 4.98 4.20
C GLU A 53 9.08 5.89 5.27
N ALA A 54 8.41 5.32 6.27
CA ALA A 54 7.87 6.11 7.36
C ALA A 54 8.97 6.86 8.11
N THR A 55 10.10 6.20 8.35
CA THR A 55 11.25 6.84 8.99
C THR A 55 11.85 7.92 8.11
N LYS A 56 12.03 7.61 6.83
CA LYS A 56 12.60 8.54 5.86
C LYS A 56 11.77 9.80 5.70
N LEU A 57 10.45 9.66 5.75
CA LEU A 57 9.51 10.77 5.62
C LEU A 57 9.22 11.45 6.95
N GLU A 58 9.78 10.95 8.04
CA GLU A 58 9.52 11.46 9.38
C GLU A 58 8.01 11.48 9.68
N ALA A 59 7.35 10.38 9.37
CA ALA A 59 5.91 10.29 9.54
C ALA A 59 5.52 10.35 11.02
N ASP A 60 4.48 11.12 11.31
CA ASP A 60 3.91 11.22 12.66
C ASP A 60 2.93 10.09 12.95
N MET A 61 2.38 9.49 11.90
CA MET A 61 1.39 8.42 12.03
C MET A 61 1.36 7.62 10.72
N ILE A 62 1.07 6.34 10.85
CA ILE A 62 0.83 5.48 9.69
C ILE A 62 -0.64 5.10 9.68
N VAL A 63 -1.30 5.30 8.55
CA VAL A 63 -2.68 4.84 8.34
C VAL A 63 -2.62 3.67 7.37
N ILE A 64 -3.19 2.54 7.74
CA ILE A 64 -3.06 1.33 6.93
C ILE A 64 -4.40 0.60 6.83
N GLY A 65 -4.71 0.09 5.63
CA GLY A 65 -5.85 -0.78 5.44
C GLY A 65 -5.52 -2.21 5.81
N THR A 66 -6.49 -2.94 6.33
CA THR A 66 -6.24 -4.29 6.84
C THR A 66 -6.05 -5.32 5.74
N HIS A 67 -6.86 -5.24 4.67
CA HIS A 67 -6.88 -6.26 3.62
C HIS A 67 -7.20 -5.66 2.28
N GLY A 68 -6.56 -6.21 1.25
CA GLY A 68 -6.98 -5.94 -0.11
C GLY A 68 -8.13 -6.84 -0.50
N HIS A 69 -7.92 -8.16 -0.43
CA HIS A 69 -8.88 -9.17 -0.86
C HIS A 69 -8.72 -10.43 -0.03
N GLY A 70 -9.78 -11.23 0.01
CA GLY A 70 -9.73 -12.56 0.58
C GLY A 70 -10.68 -12.80 1.72
N ALA A 71 -10.95 -14.07 2.01
CA ALA A 71 -11.89 -14.48 3.04
C ALA A 71 -11.34 -14.33 4.46
N MET A 72 -10.05 -14.20 4.60
CA MET A 72 -9.39 -14.19 5.90
C MET A 72 -9.55 -12.87 6.64
N TYR A 73 -9.98 -11.83 5.98
CA TYR A 73 -10.16 -10.52 6.62
C TYR A 73 -11.13 -10.56 7.80
N ARG A 74 -11.99 -11.56 7.83
CA ARG A 74 -12.98 -11.69 8.91
C ARG A 74 -12.36 -12.07 10.25
N LEU A 75 -11.20 -12.71 10.19
CA LEU A 75 -10.62 -13.35 11.36
C LEU A 75 -9.43 -12.60 11.92
N LEU A 76 -8.70 -11.92 11.06
CA LEU A 76 -7.41 -11.36 11.43
C LEU A 76 -7.18 -10.02 10.77
N VAL A 77 -6.43 -9.18 11.45
CA VAL A 77 -5.74 -8.07 10.80
C VAL A 77 -4.75 -8.69 9.83
N GLY A 78 -4.59 -8.13 8.63
CA GLY A 78 -3.66 -8.68 7.65
C GLY A 78 -2.24 -8.76 8.17
N SER A 79 -1.47 -9.70 7.62
CA SER A 79 -0.09 -9.93 8.08
C SER A 79 0.79 -8.69 7.97
N VAL A 80 0.58 -7.87 6.95
CA VAL A 80 1.34 -6.63 6.78
C VAL A 80 0.99 -5.64 7.89
N SER A 81 -0.31 -5.44 8.15
CA SER A 81 -0.75 -4.55 9.22
C SER A 81 -0.23 -5.00 10.57
N GLU A 82 -0.28 -6.30 10.84
CA GLU A 82 0.23 -6.85 12.08
C GLU A 82 1.74 -6.64 12.21
N GLY A 83 2.49 -6.89 11.14
CA GLY A 83 3.93 -6.65 11.14
C GLY A 83 4.29 -5.20 11.40
N VAL A 84 3.57 -4.28 10.78
CA VAL A 84 3.78 -2.86 10.99
C VAL A 84 3.44 -2.46 12.43
N LEU A 85 2.34 -2.99 12.98
CA LEU A 85 1.96 -2.72 14.37
C LEU A 85 3.04 -3.15 15.36
N HIS A 86 3.66 -4.29 15.13
CA HIS A 86 4.69 -4.80 16.04
C HIS A 86 5.99 -4.02 16.00
N LYS A 87 6.34 -3.46 14.85
CA LYS A 87 7.66 -2.88 14.64
C LYS A 87 7.67 -1.37 14.54
N SER A 88 6.53 -0.73 14.40
CA SER A 88 6.48 0.71 14.21
C SER A 88 6.83 1.48 15.47
N ARG A 89 7.51 2.61 15.27
CA ARG A 89 7.81 3.55 16.36
C ARG A 89 6.83 4.70 16.45
N CYS A 90 5.96 4.84 15.44
CA CYS A 90 4.94 5.88 15.47
C CYS A 90 3.55 5.23 15.58
N PRO A 91 2.55 6.01 15.98
CA PRO A 91 1.18 5.53 16.07
C PRO A 91 0.67 5.00 14.74
N ILE A 92 -0.16 3.97 14.80
CA ILE A 92 -0.75 3.37 13.63
C ILE A 92 -2.26 3.39 13.75
N PHE A 93 -2.91 3.84 12.68
CA PHE A 93 -4.36 3.83 12.57
C PHE A 93 -4.73 2.73 11.59
N VAL A 94 -5.41 1.69 12.06
CA VAL A 94 -5.78 0.55 11.22
C VAL A 94 -7.23 0.68 10.82
N ILE A 95 -7.49 0.65 9.52
CA ILE A 95 -8.83 0.83 8.98
C ILE A 95 -9.29 -0.47 8.32
N PRO A 96 -10.45 -1.02 8.72
CA PRO A 96 -11.02 -2.15 8.00
C PRO A 96 -11.37 -1.75 6.56
N THR A 97 -10.90 -2.51 5.60
CA THR A 97 -11.11 -2.19 4.19
C THR A 97 -11.99 -3.19 3.45
N HIS A 98 -12.69 -4.05 4.18
CA HIS A 98 -13.61 -5.00 3.57
C HIS A 98 -14.97 -4.38 3.33
N GLU A 99 -15.73 -4.94 2.39
CA GLU A 99 -17.08 -4.51 2.14
C GLU A 99 -17.97 -4.82 3.35
N ARG A 100 -18.86 -3.92 3.63
CA ARG A 100 -19.89 -4.10 4.67
C ARG A 100 -21.23 -4.28 3.99
N ASP A 101 -21.92 -5.31 4.40
CA ASP A 101 -23.30 -5.56 3.94
C ASP A 101 -24.28 -4.66 4.66
#